data_97f01d64f4e7e4d5986ba4b59ddc5078
#
_entry.id   97f01d64f4e7e4d5986ba4b59ddc5078
#
_cell.length_a   1.000
_cell.length_b   1.000
_cell.length_c   1.000
_cell.angle_alpha   90.00
_cell.angle_beta   90.00
_cell.angle_gamma   90.00
#
_symmetry.space_group_name_H-M   'P 1'
#
loop_
_entity.id
_entity.type
_entity.pdbx_description
1 polymer ?
#
loop_
_entity_poly.entity_id
_entity_poly.type
_entity_poly.pdbx_seq_one_letter_code
_entity_poly.pdbx_strand_id
1 'polypeptide(L)'
;FWISEKDKGLYDAMNKGIRLSRGSIISILNSDDIYYKNALKIAVNYFKKYKKIDFLFGSVIKHKLLHGYNPNKIYWSFGFYSAHSIGFFIKKKSQMKVGLYKLKYRYSADYDLFYRLIVKHKMTGVATKKNEIFGKFRRGGISSKISFMDYLRETIKIRLDNGQNVLLVLTIFILKYTKHLIDRINVFK
;
A
#
# COMPACT_ATOMS: atom_id res chain seq x y z
N PHE A 1 0.07 -18.56 -17.12
CA PHE A 1 1.46 -18.08 -17.32
C PHE A 1 2.12 -17.93 -15.96
N TRP A 2 3.26 -18.54 -15.75
CA TRP A 2 4.07 -18.43 -14.54
C TRP A 2 5.54 -18.24 -14.90
N ILE A 3 6.29 -17.62 -14.00
CA ILE A 3 7.74 -17.45 -14.08
C ILE A 3 8.33 -17.82 -12.74
N SER A 4 9.44 -18.54 -12.77
CA SER A 4 10.28 -18.84 -11.61
C SER A 4 11.70 -18.41 -11.93
N GLU A 5 12.16 -17.34 -11.26
CA GLU A 5 13.51 -16.80 -11.41
C GLU A 5 13.92 -16.07 -10.14
N LYS A 6 15.21 -15.81 -9.97
CA LYS A 6 15.73 -15.09 -8.81
C LYS A 6 15.28 -13.64 -8.78
N ASP A 7 14.75 -13.19 -7.65
CA ASP A 7 14.34 -11.82 -7.39
C ASP A 7 15.32 -11.07 -6.50
N LYS A 8 15.39 -9.75 -6.69
CA LYS A 8 16.10 -8.82 -5.79
C LYS A 8 15.23 -8.39 -4.60
N GLY A 9 14.26 -9.21 -4.22
CA GLY A 9 13.32 -8.99 -3.13
C GLY A 9 11.88 -8.83 -3.59
N LEU A 10 10.96 -8.66 -2.62
CA LEU A 10 9.51 -8.64 -2.81
C LEU A 10 9.05 -7.67 -3.92
N TYR A 11 9.54 -6.43 -3.90
CA TYR A 11 9.12 -5.41 -4.87
C TYR A 11 9.67 -5.66 -6.27
N ASP A 12 10.77 -6.39 -6.41
CA ASP A 12 11.26 -6.81 -7.72
C ASP A 12 10.34 -7.88 -8.33
N ALA A 13 9.94 -8.87 -7.54
CA ALA A 13 8.94 -9.85 -7.95
C ALA A 13 7.61 -9.19 -8.36
N MET A 14 7.11 -8.23 -7.56
CA MET A 14 5.92 -7.46 -7.90
C MET A 14 6.09 -6.68 -9.21
N ASN A 15 7.23 -6.04 -9.41
CA ASN A 15 7.53 -5.30 -10.63
C ASN A 15 7.55 -6.18 -11.88
N LYS A 16 8.12 -7.38 -11.78
CA LYS A 16 8.10 -8.39 -12.86
C LYS A 16 6.66 -8.78 -13.20
N GLY A 17 5.85 -9.11 -12.20
CA GLY A 17 4.44 -9.42 -12.38
C GLY A 17 3.64 -8.30 -13.04
N ILE A 18 3.89 -7.05 -12.65
CA ILE A 18 3.25 -5.87 -13.26
C ILE A 18 3.62 -5.73 -14.73
N ARG A 19 4.90 -5.90 -15.09
CA ARG A 19 5.34 -5.81 -16.49
C ARG A 19 4.69 -6.88 -17.36
N LEU A 20 4.61 -8.10 -16.85
CA LEU A 20 4.09 -9.27 -17.54
C LEU A 20 2.57 -9.34 -17.60
N SER A 21 1.87 -8.61 -16.71
CA SER A 21 0.41 -8.60 -16.69
C SER A 21 -0.15 -8.10 -18.02
N ARG A 22 -1.24 -8.73 -18.51
CA ARG A 22 -1.94 -8.35 -19.76
C ARG A 22 -3.25 -7.61 -19.49
N GLY A 23 -3.76 -7.67 -18.25
CA GLY A 23 -5.02 -7.06 -17.86
C GLY A 23 -4.96 -5.52 -17.82
N SER A 24 -6.09 -4.87 -18.04
CA SER A 24 -6.24 -3.42 -17.90
C SER A 24 -6.28 -2.95 -16.46
N ILE A 25 -6.58 -3.84 -15.52
CA ILE A 25 -6.59 -3.62 -14.07
C ILE A 25 -5.60 -4.62 -13.47
N ILE A 26 -4.76 -4.15 -12.56
CA ILE A 26 -3.75 -4.92 -11.87
C ILE A 26 -4.07 -4.94 -10.39
N SER A 27 -3.85 -6.09 -9.76
CA SER A 27 -3.75 -6.26 -8.32
C SER A 27 -2.67 -7.29 -8.01
N ILE A 28 -2.13 -7.23 -6.81
CA ILE A 28 -1.12 -8.17 -6.33
C ILE A 28 -1.76 -9.05 -5.26
N LEU A 29 -1.58 -10.36 -5.41
CA LEU A 29 -1.91 -11.34 -4.40
C LEU A 29 -0.61 -12.02 -3.96
N ASN A 30 -0.21 -11.82 -2.71
CA ASN A 30 0.92 -12.52 -2.14
C ASN A 30 0.57 -13.99 -1.89
N SER A 31 1.57 -14.86 -1.83
CA SER A 31 1.39 -16.32 -1.69
C SER A 31 0.70 -16.72 -0.38
N ASP A 32 0.75 -15.86 0.63
CA ASP A 32 0.16 -16.07 1.96
C ASP A 32 -1.21 -15.39 2.15
N ASP A 33 -1.69 -14.64 1.16
CA ASP A 33 -2.97 -13.92 1.20
C ASP A 33 -4.10 -14.69 0.48
N ILE A 34 -5.35 -14.35 0.77
CA ILE A 34 -6.53 -15.01 0.17
C ILE A 34 -7.54 -13.97 -0.30
N TYR A 35 -7.95 -14.05 -1.58
CA TYR A 35 -9.16 -13.36 -2.07
C TYR A 35 -10.43 -14.10 -1.71
N TYR A 36 -11.47 -13.35 -1.38
CA TYR A 36 -12.83 -13.88 -1.31
C TYR A 36 -13.47 -13.94 -2.70
N LYS A 37 -14.44 -14.86 -2.85
CA LYS A 37 -15.08 -15.23 -4.14
C LYS A 37 -15.50 -14.03 -5.00
N ASN A 38 -15.99 -12.94 -4.41
CA ASN A 38 -16.53 -11.79 -5.13
C ASN A 38 -15.53 -10.62 -5.30
N ALA A 39 -14.33 -10.69 -4.77
CA ALA A 39 -13.37 -9.58 -4.76
C ALA A 39 -13.12 -8.99 -6.16
N LEU A 40 -12.77 -9.83 -7.11
CA LEU A 40 -12.49 -9.41 -8.48
C LEU A 40 -13.73 -8.83 -9.18
N LYS A 41 -14.90 -9.44 -8.98
CA LYS A 41 -16.18 -8.95 -9.55
C LYS A 41 -16.52 -7.56 -9.01
N ILE A 42 -16.37 -7.35 -7.70
CA ILE A 42 -16.60 -6.05 -7.06
C ILE A 42 -15.62 -5.01 -7.64
N ALA A 43 -14.32 -5.33 -7.69
CA ALA A 43 -13.32 -4.41 -8.23
C ALA A 43 -13.65 -4.00 -9.67
N VAL A 44 -13.94 -4.95 -10.56
CA VAL A 44 -14.30 -4.68 -11.96
C VAL A 44 -15.54 -3.80 -12.05
N ASN A 45 -16.58 -4.03 -11.22
CA ASN A 45 -17.78 -3.22 -11.19
C ASN A 45 -17.51 -1.76 -10.80
N TYR A 46 -16.61 -1.54 -9.83
CA TYR A 46 -16.20 -0.18 -9.45
C TYR A 46 -15.50 0.54 -10.60
N PHE A 47 -14.58 -0.10 -11.31
CA PHE A 47 -13.91 0.51 -12.47
C PHE A 47 -14.85 0.74 -13.66
N LYS A 48 -15.87 -0.09 -13.83
CA LYS A 48 -16.93 0.12 -14.84
C LYS A 48 -17.84 1.31 -14.47
N LYS A 49 -18.25 1.38 -13.19
CA LYS A 49 -19.14 2.42 -12.68
C LYS A 49 -18.44 3.79 -12.62
N TYR A 50 -17.23 3.84 -12.09
CA TYR A 50 -16.45 5.06 -11.89
C TYR A 50 -15.32 5.17 -12.91
N LYS A 51 -15.64 5.49 -14.16
CA LYS A 51 -14.66 5.49 -15.27
C LYS A 51 -13.43 6.38 -15.05
N LYS A 52 -13.56 7.43 -14.22
CA LYS A 52 -12.49 8.40 -13.94
C LYS A 52 -11.52 7.96 -12.84
N ILE A 53 -11.80 6.90 -12.06
CA ILE A 53 -10.87 6.45 -11.03
C ILE A 53 -9.65 5.77 -11.64
N ASP A 54 -8.51 5.94 -11.00
CA ASP A 54 -7.23 5.32 -11.36
C ASP A 54 -6.98 4.07 -10.55
N PHE A 55 -7.38 4.07 -9.26
CA PHE A 55 -7.18 2.97 -8.33
C PHE A 55 -8.33 2.83 -7.32
N LEU A 56 -8.37 1.68 -6.68
CA LEU A 56 -9.43 1.27 -5.75
C LEU A 56 -8.82 0.60 -4.52
N PHE A 57 -9.33 0.94 -3.33
CA PHE A 57 -9.08 0.20 -2.10
C PHE A 57 -10.32 -0.57 -1.67
N GLY A 58 -10.19 -1.89 -1.56
CA GLY A 58 -11.20 -2.77 -0.99
C GLY A 58 -11.05 -2.91 0.52
N SER A 59 -12.13 -3.29 1.22
CA SER A 59 -12.05 -3.70 2.62
C SER A 59 -11.30 -5.03 2.76
N VAL A 60 -10.49 -5.19 3.81
CA VAL A 60 -9.74 -6.42 4.05
C VAL A 60 -9.74 -6.79 5.53
N ILE A 61 -9.63 -8.07 5.84
CA ILE A 61 -9.49 -8.57 7.21
C ILE A 61 -8.01 -8.85 7.49
N LYS A 62 -7.47 -8.23 8.54
CA LYS A 62 -6.15 -8.57 9.12
C LYS A 62 -6.35 -9.21 10.50
N HIS A 63 -6.31 -8.50 11.59
CA HIS A 63 -6.85 -8.90 12.91
C HIS A 63 -8.19 -8.23 13.17
N LYS A 64 -8.47 -7.20 12.43
CA LYS A 64 -9.74 -6.46 12.41
C LYS A 64 -10.04 -6.09 10.97
N LEU A 65 -11.25 -5.65 10.72
CA LEU A 65 -11.64 -5.11 9.44
C LEU A 65 -10.92 -3.77 9.21
N LEU A 66 -10.15 -3.72 8.13
CA LEU A 66 -9.52 -2.51 7.62
C LEU A 66 -10.34 -2.02 6.45
N HIS A 67 -10.73 -0.75 6.47
CA HIS A 67 -11.62 -0.14 5.49
C HIS A 67 -11.32 1.34 5.31
N GLY A 68 -11.60 1.85 4.12
CA GLY A 68 -11.56 3.26 3.80
C GLY A 68 -10.31 3.73 3.08
N TYR A 69 -10.43 4.93 2.54
CA TYR A 69 -9.35 5.65 1.89
C TYR A 69 -9.54 7.14 2.13
N ASN A 70 -8.49 7.82 2.59
CA ASN A 70 -8.47 9.27 2.77
C ASN A 70 -7.13 9.82 2.26
N PRO A 71 -7.08 10.45 1.07
CA PRO A 71 -5.85 10.94 0.47
C PRO A 71 -5.11 11.97 1.32
N ASN A 72 -5.83 12.79 2.10
CA ASN A 72 -5.21 13.83 2.94
C ASN A 72 -4.35 13.24 4.07
N LYS A 73 -4.66 12.02 4.51
CA LYS A 73 -3.87 11.35 5.55
C LYS A 73 -2.52 10.82 5.07
N ILE A 74 -2.24 10.83 3.77
CA ILE A 74 -0.95 10.35 3.24
C ILE A 74 0.22 11.20 3.74
N TYR A 75 0.01 12.50 3.94
CA TYR A 75 1.03 13.40 4.48
C TYR A 75 1.44 13.03 5.91
N TRP A 76 0.54 12.41 6.67
CA TRP A 76 0.77 11.97 8.05
C TRP A 76 1.13 10.49 8.16
N SER A 77 0.89 9.69 7.10
CA SER A 77 1.00 8.23 7.02
C SER A 77 0.30 7.45 8.14
N PHE A 78 -0.86 7.94 8.57
CA PHE A 78 -1.74 7.25 9.51
C PHE A 78 -3.02 6.82 8.80
N GLY A 79 -3.16 5.50 8.55
CA GLY A 79 -4.42 4.91 8.14
C GLY A 79 -5.10 5.60 6.96
N PHE A 80 -4.35 5.98 5.91
CA PHE A 80 -4.92 6.63 4.74
C PHE A 80 -5.60 5.66 3.78
N TYR A 81 -5.36 4.36 3.92
CA TYR A 81 -5.92 3.29 3.10
C TYR A 81 -6.16 2.01 3.91
N SER A 82 -6.96 1.10 3.35
CA SER A 82 -7.27 -0.17 3.99
C SER A 82 -6.09 -1.13 3.99
N ALA A 83 -5.54 -1.40 2.82
CA ALA A 83 -4.41 -2.32 2.67
C ALA A 83 -3.75 -2.20 1.31
N HIS A 84 -2.48 -2.54 1.26
CA HIS A 84 -1.74 -2.90 0.06
C HIS A 84 -2.04 -4.38 -0.32
N SER A 85 -1.48 -4.87 -1.42
CA SER A 85 -1.73 -6.22 -1.96
C SER A 85 -3.23 -6.51 -2.19
N ILE A 86 -3.84 -7.44 -1.50
CA ILE A 86 -5.23 -7.88 -1.73
C ILE A 86 -6.28 -6.77 -1.67
N GLY A 87 -5.99 -5.65 -1.01
CA GLY A 87 -6.90 -4.50 -0.93
C GLY A 87 -6.74 -3.49 -2.05
N PHE A 88 -5.70 -3.58 -2.87
CA PHE A 88 -5.35 -2.54 -3.83
C PHE A 88 -5.46 -3.02 -5.28
N PHE A 89 -6.23 -2.27 -6.07
CA PHE A 89 -6.42 -2.46 -7.51
C PHE A 89 -6.13 -1.16 -8.24
N ILE A 90 -5.42 -1.22 -9.36
CA ILE A 90 -5.01 -0.04 -10.14
C ILE A 90 -5.18 -0.31 -11.64
N LYS A 91 -5.56 0.72 -12.40
CA LYS A 91 -5.48 0.65 -13.87
C LYS A 91 -4.03 0.49 -14.30
N LYS A 92 -3.74 -0.47 -15.20
CA LYS A 92 -2.39 -0.68 -15.70
C LYS A 92 -1.77 0.59 -16.29
N LYS A 93 -2.54 1.35 -17.05
CA LYS A 93 -2.10 2.65 -17.60
C LYS A 93 -1.66 3.64 -16.52
N SER A 94 -2.38 3.69 -15.39
CA SER A 94 -2.06 4.58 -14.27
C SER A 94 -0.81 4.11 -13.54
N GLN A 95 -0.66 2.78 -13.32
CA GLN A 95 0.56 2.18 -12.79
C GLN A 95 1.79 2.51 -13.65
N MET A 96 1.68 2.33 -14.97
CA MET A 96 2.80 2.59 -15.89
C MET A 96 3.15 4.07 -15.96
N LYS A 97 2.16 4.97 -15.88
CA LYS A 97 2.41 6.43 -15.84
C LYS A 97 3.17 6.87 -14.59
N VAL A 98 2.86 6.29 -13.43
CA VAL A 98 3.53 6.61 -12.16
C VAL A 98 4.86 5.87 -12.02
N GLY A 99 5.02 4.77 -12.75
CA GLY A 99 6.17 3.88 -12.69
C GLY A 99 6.00 2.78 -11.63
N LEU A 100 6.98 1.91 -11.58
CA LEU A 100 7.01 0.71 -10.75
C LEU A 100 7.40 1.02 -9.29
N TYR A 101 7.43 -0.01 -8.44
CA TYR A 101 7.99 0.07 -7.10
C TYR A 101 9.49 0.36 -7.19
N LYS A 102 9.99 1.31 -6.39
CA LYS A 102 11.42 1.64 -6.34
C LYS A 102 12.16 0.65 -5.43
N LEU A 103 13.10 -0.10 -5.99
CA LEU A 103 13.83 -1.15 -5.30
C LEU A 103 14.79 -0.63 -4.21
N LYS A 104 15.08 0.67 -4.20
CA LYS A 104 15.87 1.32 -3.15
C LYS A 104 15.17 1.34 -1.78
N TYR A 105 13.86 1.09 -1.75
CA TYR A 105 13.06 0.97 -0.53
C TYR A 105 12.74 -0.49 -0.29
N ARG A 106 13.24 -1.01 0.81
CA ARG A 106 13.14 -2.43 1.12
C ARG A 106 11.80 -2.84 1.72
N TYR A 107 11.19 -1.95 2.51
CA TYR A 107 10.04 -2.28 3.35
C TYR A 107 8.78 -1.50 3.02
N SER A 108 8.91 -0.32 2.44
CA SER A 108 7.81 0.66 2.29
C SER A 108 7.73 1.26 0.87
N ALA A 109 8.18 0.50 -0.17
CA ALA A 109 8.07 0.98 -1.55
C ALA A 109 6.60 1.15 -2.00
N ASP A 110 5.65 0.48 -1.34
CA ASP A 110 4.22 0.72 -1.49
C ASP A 110 3.82 2.13 -1.05
N TYR A 111 4.37 2.62 0.08
CA TYR A 111 4.14 3.99 0.52
C TYR A 111 4.71 5.02 -0.47
N ASP A 112 5.90 4.78 -1.04
CA ASP A 112 6.45 5.63 -2.12
C ASP A 112 5.54 5.61 -3.35
N LEU A 113 5.04 4.45 -3.76
CA LEU A 113 4.12 4.34 -4.89
C LEU A 113 2.83 5.14 -4.64
N PHE A 114 2.21 4.99 -3.48
CA PHE A 114 1.01 5.74 -3.12
C PHE A 114 1.27 7.24 -3.04
N TYR A 115 2.42 7.66 -2.52
CA TYR A 115 2.80 9.07 -2.50
C TYR A 115 2.91 9.66 -3.91
N ARG A 116 3.54 8.94 -4.83
CA ARG A 116 3.60 9.33 -6.24
C ARG A 116 2.22 9.37 -6.88
N LEU A 117 1.39 8.35 -6.68
CA LEU A 117 0.02 8.29 -7.20
C LEU A 117 -0.81 9.49 -6.74
N ILE A 118 -0.85 9.73 -5.44
CA ILE A 118 -1.79 10.67 -4.81
C ILE A 118 -1.26 12.11 -4.87
N VAL A 119 0.00 12.32 -4.49
CA VAL A 119 0.55 13.66 -4.32
C VAL A 119 1.15 14.19 -5.62
N LYS A 120 2.00 13.40 -6.27
CA LYS A 120 2.71 13.88 -7.48
C LYS A 120 1.84 13.85 -8.73
N HIS A 121 1.13 12.76 -8.95
CA HIS A 121 0.32 12.58 -10.15
C HIS A 121 -1.16 12.92 -9.95
N LYS A 122 -1.59 13.26 -8.71
CA LYS A 122 -2.97 13.65 -8.37
C LYS A 122 -4.01 12.69 -8.92
N MET A 123 -3.70 11.40 -8.90
CA MET A 123 -4.59 10.36 -9.39
C MET A 123 -5.78 10.14 -8.45
N THR A 124 -6.91 9.78 -9.03
CA THR A 124 -8.16 9.62 -8.30
C THR A 124 -8.34 8.18 -7.84
N GLY A 125 -8.45 8.00 -6.52
CA GLY A 125 -8.76 6.73 -5.89
C GLY A 125 -10.09 6.76 -5.14
N VAL A 126 -10.68 5.60 -4.94
CA VAL A 126 -11.87 5.42 -4.11
C VAL A 126 -11.72 4.18 -3.22
N ALA A 127 -12.51 4.11 -2.14
CA ALA A 127 -12.69 2.88 -1.38
C ALA A 127 -14.02 2.22 -1.71
N THR A 128 -14.08 0.88 -1.59
CA THR A 128 -15.34 0.13 -1.66
C THR A 128 -16.20 0.38 -0.42
N LYS A 129 -17.43 -0.11 -0.39
CA LYS A 129 -18.24 -0.13 0.83
C LYS A 129 -17.59 -1.01 1.90
N LYS A 130 -17.86 -0.70 3.17
CA LYS A 130 -17.27 -1.40 4.31
C LYS A 130 -17.51 -2.92 4.32
N ASN A 131 -18.69 -3.35 3.88
CA ASN A 131 -19.09 -4.76 3.78
C ASN A 131 -18.59 -5.48 2.52
N GLU A 132 -17.96 -4.77 1.58
CA GLU A 132 -17.38 -5.35 0.37
C GLU A 132 -15.93 -5.78 0.66
N ILE A 133 -15.80 -6.94 1.31
CA ILE A 133 -14.52 -7.47 1.79
C ILE A 133 -13.84 -8.24 0.67
N PHE A 134 -12.62 -7.84 0.32
CA PHE A 134 -11.85 -8.45 -0.75
C PHE A 134 -11.13 -9.73 -0.33
N GLY A 135 -10.70 -9.80 0.92
CA GLY A 135 -9.97 -10.97 1.37
C GLY A 135 -9.37 -10.83 2.76
N LYS A 136 -8.48 -11.77 3.08
CA LYS A 136 -7.84 -11.89 4.39
C LYS A 136 -6.32 -11.94 4.25
N PHE A 137 -5.63 -11.10 5.02
CA PHE A 137 -4.19 -11.19 5.24
C PHE A 137 -3.86 -12.32 6.20
N ARG A 138 -2.87 -13.13 5.86
CA ARG A 138 -2.25 -14.05 6.80
C ARG A 138 -1.21 -13.33 7.67
N ARG A 139 -0.95 -13.90 8.85
CA ARG A 139 0.09 -13.41 9.76
C ARG A 139 1.46 -14.01 9.36
N GLY A 140 2.55 -13.32 9.70
CA GLY A 140 3.90 -13.86 9.57
C GLY A 140 4.68 -13.41 8.33
N GLY A 141 4.10 -12.53 7.48
CA GLY A 141 4.80 -11.95 6.33
C GLY A 141 5.99 -11.05 6.71
N ILE A 142 6.74 -10.62 5.70
CA ILE A 142 7.95 -9.78 5.84
C ILE A 142 7.70 -8.54 6.71
N SER A 143 6.54 -7.91 6.56
CA SER A 143 6.17 -6.70 7.32
C SER A 143 6.08 -6.90 8.83
N SER A 144 5.93 -8.13 9.31
CA SER A 144 5.88 -8.43 10.76
C SER A 144 7.27 -8.54 11.41
N LYS A 145 8.32 -8.64 10.60
CA LYS A 145 9.72 -8.81 11.05
C LYS A 145 10.54 -7.52 10.98
N ILE A 146 9.93 -6.41 10.55
CA ILE A 146 10.62 -5.13 10.39
C ILE A 146 10.71 -4.43 11.75
N SER A 147 11.90 -3.95 12.11
CA SER A 147 12.05 -3.11 13.29
C SER A 147 11.32 -1.78 13.11
N PHE A 148 10.78 -1.23 14.19
CA PHE A 148 10.15 0.10 14.15
C PHE A 148 11.09 1.18 13.60
N MET A 149 12.36 1.13 13.97
CA MET A 149 13.36 2.11 13.53
C MET A 149 13.66 2.01 12.04
N ASP A 150 13.77 0.80 11.48
CA ASP A 150 14.00 0.61 10.05
C ASP A 150 12.80 1.12 9.23
N TYR A 151 11.59 0.77 9.67
CA TYR A 151 10.37 1.31 9.07
C TYR A 151 10.32 2.85 9.15
N LEU A 152 10.64 3.43 10.30
CA LEU A 152 10.61 4.88 10.51
C LEU A 152 11.64 5.59 9.62
N ARG A 153 12.89 5.12 9.60
CA ARG A 153 13.97 5.66 8.76
C ARG A 153 13.59 5.62 7.28
N GLU A 154 13.06 4.51 6.82
CA GLU A 154 12.70 4.36 5.40
C GLU A 154 11.52 5.25 5.02
N THR A 155 10.48 5.36 5.86
CA THR A 155 9.35 6.26 5.60
C THR A 155 9.75 7.73 5.61
N ILE A 156 10.69 8.15 6.45
CA ILE A 156 11.29 9.49 6.42
C ILE A 156 12.02 9.73 5.09
N LYS A 157 12.90 8.80 4.72
CA LYS A 157 13.63 8.88 3.44
C LYS A 157 12.69 9.01 2.25
N ILE A 158 11.62 8.21 2.21
CA ILE A 158 10.59 8.29 1.15
C ILE A 158 9.97 9.68 1.09
N ARG A 159 9.65 10.28 2.24
CA ARG A 159 9.05 11.61 2.32
C ARG A 159 9.99 12.69 1.79
N LEU A 160 11.24 12.68 2.22
CA LEU A 160 12.27 13.62 1.77
C LEU A 160 12.56 13.45 0.27
N ASP A 161 12.75 12.22 -0.20
CA ASP A 161 12.97 11.89 -1.62
C ASP A 161 11.78 12.30 -2.52
N ASN A 162 10.60 12.42 -1.94
CA ASN A 162 9.41 12.90 -2.63
C ASN A 162 9.13 14.41 -2.43
N GLY A 163 10.03 15.15 -1.78
CA GLY A 163 9.96 16.59 -1.65
C GLY A 163 8.97 17.11 -0.58
N GLN A 164 8.64 16.26 0.41
CA GLN A 164 7.83 16.75 1.53
C GLN A 164 8.63 17.72 2.39
N ASN A 165 7.95 18.75 2.92
CA ASN A 165 8.58 19.76 3.77
C ASN A 165 9.32 19.11 4.95
N VAL A 166 10.59 19.50 5.15
CA VAL A 166 11.49 18.93 6.16
C VAL A 166 10.96 19.11 7.57
N LEU A 167 10.42 20.28 7.91
CA LEU A 167 9.87 20.55 9.24
C LEU A 167 8.69 19.62 9.54
N LEU A 168 7.79 19.43 8.58
CA LEU A 168 6.69 18.48 8.71
C LEU A 168 7.19 17.03 8.89
N VAL A 169 8.22 16.64 8.15
CA VAL A 169 8.83 15.30 8.28
C VAL A 169 9.43 15.10 9.66
N LEU A 170 10.15 16.11 10.20
CA LEU A 170 10.71 16.09 11.57
C LEU A 170 9.61 16.00 12.63
N THR A 171 8.54 16.78 12.49
CA THR A 171 7.39 16.74 13.40
C THR A 171 6.77 15.33 13.42
N ILE A 172 6.55 14.72 12.25
CA ILE A 172 6.01 13.36 12.15
C ILE A 172 6.96 12.35 12.78
N PHE A 173 8.27 12.51 12.61
CA PHE A 173 9.26 11.64 13.24
C PHE A 173 9.15 11.70 14.76
N ILE A 174 9.15 12.90 15.33
CA ILE A 174 9.04 13.10 16.78
C ILE A 174 7.75 12.47 17.31
N LEU A 175 6.61 12.77 16.69
CA LEU A 175 5.30 12.24 17.10
C LEU A 175 5.24 10.69 17.05
N LYS A 176 5.81 10.08 16.04
CA LYS A 176 5.84 8.61 15.92
C LYS A 176 6.80 7.98 16.92
N TYR A 177 7.95 8.60 17.13
CA TYR A 177 8.95 8.10 18.05
C TYR A 177 8.47 8.20 19.51
N THR A 178 7.92 9.34 19.91
CA THR A 178 7.35 9.53 21.26
C THR A 178 6.20 8.56 21.51
N LYS A 179 5.29 8.39 20.55
CA LYS A 179 4.23 7.38 20.66
C LYS A 179 4.81 5.98 20.87
N HIS A 180 5.81 5.59 20.10
CA HIS A 180 6.44 4.28 20.24
C HIS A 180 7.05 4.07 21.62
N LEU A 181 7.70 5.11 22.20
CA LEU A 181 8.23 5.05 23.55
C LEU A 181 7.13 4.86 24.59
N ILE A 182 6.04 5.63 24.50
CA ILE A 182 4.88 5.51 25.39
C ILE A 182 4.26 4.11 25.29
N ASP A 183 4.06 3.60 24.07
CA ASP A 183 3.49 2.27 23.85
C ASP A 183 4.36 1.18 24.50
N ARG A 184 5.70 1.32 24.47
CA ARG A 184 6.63 0.38 25.13
C ARG A 184 6.53 0.45 26.66
N ILE A 185 6.45 1.65 27.24
CA ILE A 185 6.32 1.82 28.70
C ILE A 185 5.01 1.18 29.21
N ASN A 186 3.93 1.33 28.44
CA ASN A 186 2.62 0.78 28.82
C ASN A 186 2.52 -0.76 28.70
N VAL A 187 3.43 -1.41 27.99
CA VAL A 187 3.52 -2.88 27.91
C VAL A 187 4.21 -3.47 29.15
N PHE A 188 4.98 -2.67 29.91
CA PHE A 188 5.68 -3.08 31.14
C PHE A 188 4.88 -2.74 32.42
N LYS A 189 3.69 -2.17 32.29
CA LYS A 189 2.69 -2.02 33.37
C LYS A 189 1.59 -3.06 33.22
#